data_866a75d035ba4e7a5f71feb3cb35d618
#
_entry.id   866a75d035ba4e7a5f71feb3cb35d618
#
_cell.length_a   1.000
_cell.length_b   1.000
_cell.length_c   1.000
_cell.angle_alpha   90.00
_cell.angle_beta   90.00
_cell.angle_gamma   90.00
#
_symmetry.space_group_name_H-M   'P 1'
#
loop_
_entity.id
_entity.type
_entity.pdbx_description
1 polymer ?
#
loop_
_entity_poly.entity_id
_entity_poly.type
_entity_poly.pdbx_seq_one_letter_code
_entity_poly.pdbx_strand_id
1 'polypeptide(L)'
;KNTTQPGVIWKVYYTNIGFFNTIIDELSRVEASKEQADIVRCEAKVLRAWHLFKLMQYFSPYHLNKYGLPVNLDAQKVAEYDASRKTQEEVYRIIISDLTECVECTTEPRSTYNVFYDKNIIHAILAQVFLYKGDSGAKADDDYENAASHAKSALEALKLQSTEDYEPFPVYNDVLGISKETPHALMVDFR
;
A
#
# COMPACT_ATOMS: atom_id res chain seq x y z
N LYS A 1 -27.05 2.16 -18.15
CA LYS A 1 -26.53 3.05 -17.07
C LYS A 1 -25.03 2.99 -17.17
N ASN A 2 -24.40 4.05 -17.71
CA ASN A 2 -22.96 4.17 -17.72
C ASN A 2 -22.50 4.36 -16.27
N THR A 3 -22.02 3.30 -15.65
CA THR A 3 -21.21 3.41 -14.44
C THR A 3 -19.91 4.09 -14.85
N THR A 4 -19.73 5.32 -14.43
CA THR A 4 -18.50 6.05 -14.70
C THR A 4 -17.33 5.32 -14.05
N GLN A 5 -16.25 5.10 -14.76
CA GLN A 5 -15.05 4.41 -14.27
C GLN A 5 -14.59 4.85 -12.86
N PRO A 6 -14.61 6.17 -12.50
CA PRO A 6 -14.26 6.60 -11.15
C PRO A 6 -15.09 5.97 -10.03
N GLY A 7 -16.40 5.80 -10.26
CA GLY A 7 -17.28 5.17 -9.26
C GLY A 7 -16.97 3.68 -9.05
N VAL A 8 -16.50 2.99 -10.08
CA VAL A 8 -16.08 1.59 -9.98
C VAL A 8 -14.79 1.48 -9.17
N ILE A 9 -13.79 2.31 -9.46
CA ILE A 9 -12.52 2.36 -8.73
C ILE A 9 -12.79 2.63 -7.24
N TRP A 10 -13.55 3.67 -6.93
CA TRP A 10 -13.94 4.01 -5.56
C TRP A 10 -14.53 2.79 -4.84
N LYS A 11 -15.54 2.17 -5.44
CA LYS A 11 -16.23 1.02 -4.84
C LYS A 11 -15.29 -0.16 -4.60
N VAL A 12 -14.48 -0.53 -5.57
CA VAL A 12 -13.56 -1.68 -5.46
C VAL A 12 -12.54 -1.45 -4.35
N TYR A 13 -11.88 -0.30 -4.33
CA TYR A 13 -10.87 -0.01 -3.32
C TYR A 13 -11.45 0.03 -1.89
N TYR A 14 -12.61 0.67 -1.69
CA TYR A 14 -13.26 0.68 -0.36
C TYR A 14 -13.81 -0.68 0.06
N THR A 15 -14.28 -1.50 -0.87
CA THR A 15 -14.66 -2.88 -0.58
C THR A 15 -13.45 -3.67 -0.07
N ASN A 16 -12.30 -3.55 -0.75
CA ASN A 16 -11.08 -4.21 -0.33
C ASN A 16 -10.57 -3.71 1.03
N ILE A 17 -10.60 -2.39 1.27
CA ILE A 17 -10.25 -1.81 2.58
C ILE A 17 -11.14 -2.40 3.68
N GLY A 18 -12.42 -2.58 3.42
CA GLY A 18 -13.35 -3.25 4.35
C GLY A 18 -12.92 -4.68 4.67
N PHE A 19 -12.52 -5.47 3.67
CA PHE A 19 -11.98 -6.81 3.88
C PHE A 19 -10.70 -6.81 4.71
N PHE A 20 -9.77 -5.89 4.44
CA PHE A 20 -8.53 -5.80 5.21
C PHE A 20 -8.79 -5.42 6.67
N ASN A 21 -9.72 -4.50 6.93
CA ASN A 21 -10.14 -4.17 8.30
C ASN A 21 -10.71 -5.41 9.01
N THR A 22 -11.58 -6.17 8.34
CA THR A 22 -12.13 -7.41 8.89
C THR A 22 -11.03 -8.42 9.23
N ILE A 23 -10.06 -8.63 8.35
CA ILE A 23 -8.93 -9.52 8.60
C ILE A 23 -8.15 -9.06 9.83
N ILE A 24 -7.82 -7.78 9.93
CA ILE A 24 -7.06 -7.21 11.05
C ILE A 24 -7.81 -7.40 12.38
N ASP A 25 -9.12 -7.16 12.39
CA ASP A 25 -9.94 -7.27 13.59
C ASP A 25 -10.13 -8.75 14.01
N GLU A 26 -10.39 -9.65 13.07
CA GLU A 26 -10.63 -11.06 13.36
C GLU A 26 -9.37 -11.82 13.80
N LEU A 27 -8.17 -11.41 13.37
CA LEU A 27 -6.91 -12.02 13.79
C LEU A 27 -6.67 -11.95 15.30
N SER A 28 -7.32 -11.02 16.01
CA SER A 28 -7.28 -10.97 17.47
C SER A 28 -8.11 -12.08 18.15
N ARG A 29 -8.96 -12.78 17.40
CA ARG A 29 -9.91 -13.79 17.86
C ARG A 29 -9.57 -15.21 17.41
N VAL A 30 -8.62 -15.34 16.48
CA VAL A 30 -8.25 -16.65 15.91
C VAL A 30 -7.14 -17.29 16.77
N GLU A 31 -7.28 -18.59 17.06
CA GLU A 31 -6.23 -19.41 17.63
C GLU A 31 -5.14 -19.71 16.57
N ALA A 32 -4.27 -18.76 16.35
CA ALA A 32 -3.09 -18.90 15.49
C ALA A 32 -1.83 -18.63 16.33
N SER A 33 -0.68 -19.12 15.87
CA SER A 33 0.57 -18.65 16.47
C SER A 33 0.69 -17.13 16.29
N LYS A 34 1.25 -16.46 17.31
CA LYS A 34 1.43 -15.00 17.25
C LYS A 34 2.17 -14.58 15.98
N GLU A 35 3.20 -15.31 15.62
CA GLU A 35 4.02 -15.05 14.42
C GLU A 35 3.18 -15.12 13.13
N GLN A 36 2.36 -16.15 12.97
CA GLN A 36 1.49 -16.29 11.79
C GLN A 36 0.43 -15.18 11.74
N ALA A 37 -0.18 -14.85 12.89
CA ALA A 37 -1.15 -13.77 12.98
C ALA A 37 -0.52 -12.40 12.65
N ASP A 38 0.70 -12.14 13.11
CA ASP A 38 1.41 -10.89 12.85
C ASP A 38 1.77 -10.74 11.37
N ILE A 39 2.20 -11.82 10.70
CA ILE A 39 2.47 -11.81 9.25
C ILE A 39 1.20 -11.45 8.46
N VAL A 40 0.10 -12.15 8.71
CA VAL A 40 -1.16 -11.90 8.00
C VAL A 40 -1.72 -10.50 8.29
N ARG A 41 -1.58 -10.04 9.54
CA ARG A 41 -1.97 -8.67 9.92
C ARG A 41 -1.16 -7.64 9.17
N CYS A 42 0.16 -7.83 9.06
CA CYS A 42 1.02 -6.92 8.33
C CYS A 42 0.68 -6.89 6.83
N GLU A 43 0.41 -8.02 6.21
CA GLU A 43 -0.02 -8.02 4.81
C GLU A 43 -1.33 -7.27 4.60
N ALA A 44 -2.32 -7.50 5.47
CA ALA A 44 -3.59 -6.78 5.40
C ALA A 44 -3.40 -5.26 5.60
N LYS A 45 -2.50 -4.84 6.51
CA LYS A 45 -2.16 -3.43 6.72
C LYS A 45 -1.47 -2.81 5.51
N VAL A 46 -0.48 -3.50 4.94
CA VAL A 46 0.22 -3.01 3.73
C VAL A 46 -0.76 -2.85 2.57
N LEU A 47 -1.63 -3.82 2.35
CA LEU A 47 -2.66 -3.75 1.32
C LEU A 47 -3.66 -2.61 1.58
N ARG A 48 -4.09 -2.41 2.83
CA ARG A 48 -4.95 -1.29 3.21
C ARG A 48 -4.28 0.05 2.94
N ALA A 49 -3.04 0.20 3.37
CA ALA A 49 -2.24 1.41 3.15
C ALA A 49 -2.09 1.71 1.65
N TRP A 50 -1.77 0.70 0.85
CA TRP A 50 -1.67 0.84 -0.60
C TRP A 50 -2.99 1.29 -1.23
N HIS A 51 -4.12 0.69 -0.85
CA HIS A 51 -5.43 1.07 -1.36
C HIS A 51 -5.81 2.50 -0.97
N LEU A 52 -5.54 2.91 0.27
CA LEU A 52 -5.74 4.29 0.71
C LEU A 52 -4.84 5.25 -0.07
N PHE A 53 -3.58 4.90 -0.30
CA PHE A 53 -2.66 5.71 -1.08
C PHE A 53 -3.13 5.89 -2.53
N LYS A 54 -3.59 4.83 -3.19
CA LYS A 54 -4.18 4.93 -4.52
C LYS A 54 -5.44 5.79 -4.55
N LEU A 55 -6.32 5.64 -3.59
CA LEU A 55 -7.50 6.52 -3.46
C LEU A 55 -7.13 7.98 -3.26
N MET A 56 -6.05 8.27 -2.49
CA MET A 56 -5.53 9.64 -2.36
C MET A 56 -5.10 10.20 -3.71
N GLN A 57 -4.40 9.41 -4.53
CA GLN A 57 -3.96 9.83 -5.86
C GLN A 57 -5.13 10.12 -6.81
N TYR A 58 -6.22 9.34 -6.74
CA TYR A 58 -7.36 9.48 -7.65
C TYR A 58 -8.40 10.51 -7.20
N PHE A 59 -8.59 10.67 -5.89
CA PHE A 59 -9.77 11.36 -5.36
C PHE A 59 -9.49 12.48 -4.36
N SER A 60 -8.24 12.69 -3.98
CA SER A 60 -7.84 13.80 -3.13
C SER A 60 -7.24 14.93 -3.97
N PRO A 61 -7.75 16.17 -3.87
CA PRO A 61 -7.14 17.31 -4.53
C PRO A 61 -5.73 17.57 -3.99
N TYR A 62 -4.76 17.60 -4.86
CA TYR A 62 -3.34 17.52 -4.54
C TYR A 62 -2.86 18.55 -3.50
N HIS A 63 -3.27 19.81 -3.61
CA HIS A 63 -2.79 20.88 -2.75
C HIS A 63 -3.76 21.31 -1.63
N LEU A 64 -4.80 20.52 -1.35
CA LEU A 64 -5.85 20.91 -0.41
C LEU A 64 -5.92 19.93 0.76
N ASN A 65 -5.14 20.19 1.81
CA ASN A 65 -5.06 19.32 2.99
C ASN A 65 -6.42 18.90 3.57
N LYS A 66 -7.38 19.76 3.59
CA LYS A 66 -8.72 19.47 4.18
C LYS A 66 -9.55 18.41 3.43
N TYR A 67 -9.11 17.98 2.23
CA TYR A 67 -9.85 17.04 1.39
C TYR A 67 -9.08 15.73 1.17
N GLY A 68 -8.78 15.02 2.23
CA GLY A 68 -8.31 13.64 2.15
C GLY A 68 -9.44 12.66 1.78
N LEU A 69 -9.57 11.59 2.50
CA LEU A 69 -10.53 10.51 2.27
C LEU A 69 -11.41 10.28 3.50
N PRO A 70 -12.64 9.78 3.33
CA PRO A 70 -13.35 9.15 4.44
C PRO A 70 -12.62 7.84 4.80
N VAL A 71 -12.25 7.67 6.06
CA VAL A 71 -11.54 6.47 6.52
C VAL A 71 -12.23 5.91 7.76
N ASN A 72 -12.65 4.65 7.66
CA ASN A 72 -13.04 3.82 8.78
C ASN A 72 -12.04 2.67 8.92
N LEU A 73 -11.46 2.51 10.09
CA LEU A 73 -10.52 1.43 10.40
C LEU A 73 -11.17 0.30 11.22
N ASP A 74 -12.38 0.53 11.74
CA ASP A 74 -13.09 -0.39 12.60
C ASP A 74 -14.16 -1.14 11.80
N ALA A 75 -13.94 -2.43 11.53
CA ALA A 75 -14.89 -3.26 10.79
C ALA A 75 -16.22 -3.47 11.54
N GLN A 76 -16.23 -3.33 12.88
CA GLN A 76 -17.41 -3.55 13.71
C GLN A 76 -18.35 -2.33 13.72
N LYS A 77 -17.86 -1.14 13.43
CA LYS A 77 -18.60 0.12 13.53
C LYS A 77 -19.08 0.66 12.20
N VAL A 78 -19.48 -0.22 11.29
CA VAL A 78 -19.97 0.20 9.96
C VAL A 78 -21.24 1.07 10.06
N ALA A 79 -22.12 0.79 11.03
CA ALA A 79 -23.35 1.54 11.22
C ALA A 79 -23.15 2.95 11.82
N GLU A 80 -22.04 3.19 12.51
CA GLU A 80 -21.68 4.44 13.15
C GLU A 80 -20.66 5.25 12.33
N TYR A 81 -20.43 4.83 11.08
CA TYR A 81 -19.39 5.39 10.24
C TYR A 81 -19.67 6.85 9.86
N ASP A 82 -18.76 7.72 10.25
CA ASP A 82 -18.70 9.07 9.76
C ASP A 82 -18.07 9.09 8.35
N ALA A 83 -18.90 9.30 7.33
CA ALA A 83 -18.49 9.39 5.94
C ALA A 83 -17.81 10.72 5.59
N SER A 84 -17.57 11.61 6.56
CA SER A 84 -16.85 12.86 6.33
C SER A 84 -15.40 12.59 5.89
N ARG A 85 -14.87 13.47 5.05
CA ARG A 85 -13.48 13.37 4.65
C ARG A 85 -12.57 13.80 5.80
N LYS A 86 -11.57 12.96 6.08
CA LYS A 86 -10.42 13.37 6.88
C LYS A 86 -9.52 14.33 6.10
N THR A 87 -8.60 14.99 6.77
CA THR A 87 -7.54 15.75 6.10
C THR A 87 -6.57 14.82 5.37
N GLN A 88 -5.82 15.35 4.41
CA GLN A 88 -4.74 14.60 3.77
C GLN A 88 -3.70 14.12 4.79
N GLU A 89 -3.35 15.00 5.73
CA GLU A 89 -2.41 14.69 6.80
C GLU A 89 -2.87 13.49 7.65
N GLU A 90 -4.15 13.46 8.04
CA GLU A 90 -4.70 12.31 8.79
C GLU A 90 -4.65 11.02 8.00
N VAL A 91 -4.95 11.07 6.68
CA VAL A 91 -4.91 9.88 5.82
C VAL A 91 -3.46 9.41 5.61
N TYR A 92 -2.53 10.32 5.31
CA TYR A 92 -1.11 9.96 5.17
C TYR A 92 -0.54 9.39 6.47
N ARG A 93 -0.93 9.92 7.63
CA ARG A 93 -0.52 9.36 8.92
C ARG A 93 -0.97 7.92 9.10
N ILE A 94 -2.20 7.58 8.70
CA ILE A 94 -2.71 6.20 8.73
C ILE A 94 -1.90 5.30 7.78
N ILE A 95 -1.68 5.74 6.55
CA ILE A 95 -0.91 5.01 5.54
C ILE A 95 0.51 4.72 6.03
N ILE A 96 1.20 5.76 6.51
CA ILE A 96 2.59 5.65 6.98
C ILE A 96 2.66 4.76 8.23
N SER A 97 1.72 4.89 9.16
CA SER A 97 1.67 4.06 10.36
C SER A 97 1.50 2.59 10.02
N ASP A 98 0.56 2.24 9.14
CA ASP A 98 0.33 0.87 8.69
C ASP A 98 1.59 0.26 8.04
N LEU A 99 2.27 1.02 7.19
CA LEU A 99 3.47 0.57 6.50
C LEU A 99 4.67 0.44 7.45
N THR A 100 4.93 1.44 8.28
CA THR A 100 6.08 1.46 9.20
C THR A 100 5.99 0.34 10.22
N GLU A 101 4.81 0.08 10.78
CA GLU A 101 4.60 -1.03 11.70
C GLU A 101 4.92 -2.39 11.06
N CYS A 102 4.77 -2.49 9.75
CA CYS A 102 4.96 -3.74 9.03
C CYS A 102 6.40 -3.97 8.49
N VAL A 103 7.26 -2.97 8.51
CA VAL A 103 8.65 -3.11 8.06
C VAL A 103 9.39 -4.22 8.82
N GLU A 104 9.15 -4.35 10.11
CA GLU A 104 9.82 -5.32 10.96
C GLU A 104 9.14 -6.70 11.00
N CYS A 105 7.89 -6.80 10.54
CA CYS A 105 7.15 -8.07 10.54
C CYS A 105 7.55 -9.02 9.41
N THR A 106 8.19 -8.52 8.36
CA THR A 106 8.45 -9.26 7.13
C THR A 106 9.94 -9.31 6.86
N THR A 107 10.63 -10.21 7.57
CA THR A 107 12.10 -10.27 7.57
C THR A 107 12.70 -11.01 6.38
N GLU A 108 11.96 -11.97 5.80
CA GLU A 108 12.47 -12.81 4.73
C GLU A 108 11.48 -12.91 3.55
N PRO A 109 11.98 -12.98 2.31
CA PRO A 109 11.15 -13.28 1.15
C PRO A 109 10.50 -14.66 1.32
N ARG A 110 9.17 -14.71 1.40
CA ARG A 110 8.42 -15.97 1.54
C ARG A 110 8.30 -16.75 0.23
N SER A 111 8.78 -16.20 -0.86
CA SER A 111 8.68 -16.78 -2.19
C SER A 111 9.83 -16.30 -3.08
N THR A 112 10.21 -17.13 -4.05
CA THR A 112 11.08 -16.73 -5.15
C THR A 112 10.44 -15.70 -6.07
N TYR A 113 9.12 -15.56 -5.99
CA TYR A 113 8.35 -14.57 -6.73
C TYR A 113 7.93 -13.44 -5.80
N ASN A 114 7.90 -12.19 -6.30
CA ASN A 114 7.48 -11.02 -5.53
C ASN A 114 5.95 -10.97 -5.37
N VAL A 115 5.36 -12.04 -4.81
CA VAL A 115 3.92 -12.15 -4.57
C VAL A 115 3.50 -11.75 -3.16
N PHE A 116 4.46 -11.59 -2.25
CA PHE A 116 4.25 -11.18 -0.88
C PHE A 116 4.99 -9.87 -0.61
N TYR A 117 4.43 -9.04 0.27
CA TYR A 117 5.08 -7.80 0.68
C TYR A 117 6.19 -8.11 1.67
N ASP A 118 7.43 -8.00 1.22
CA ASP A 118 8.60 -8.02 2.07
C ASP A 118 8.98 -6.58 2.50
N LYS A 119 9.94 -6.46 3.39
CA LYS A 119 10.36 -5.17 3.92
C LYS A 119 10.89 -4.23 2.82
N ASN A 120 11.46 -4.75 1.75
CA ASN A 120 12.03 -3.93 0.68
C ASN A 120 10.92 -3.32 -0.19
N ILE A 121 9.87 -4.10 -0.46
CA ILE A 121 8.66 -3.62 -1.14
C ILE A 121 7.95 -2.58 -0.26
N ILE A 122 7.87 -2.80 1.06
CA ILE A 122 7.28 -1.82 1.98
C ILE A 122 8.09 -0.52 1.97
N HIS A 123 9.41 -0.58 1.98
CA HIS A 123 10.26 0.60 1.82
C HIS A 123 10.04 1.31 0.48
N ALA A 124 9.88 0.57 -0.62
CA ALA A 124 9.57 1.16 -1.92
C ALA A 124 8.22 1.89 -1.93
N ILE A 125 7.21 1.33 -1.26
CA ILE A 125 5.90 1.97 -1.09
C ILE A 125 6.03 3.23 -0.21
N LEU A 126 6.74 3.15 0.92
CA LEU A 126 6.97 4.31 1.80
C LEU A 126 7.68 5.44 1.06
N ALA A 127 8.69 5.13 0.23
CA ALA A 127 9.37 6.13 -0.59
C ALA A 127 8.38 6.88 -1.51
N GLN A 128 7.47 6.16 -2.17
CA GLN A 128 6.43 6.77 -2.99
C GLN A 128 5.45 7.59 -2.16
N VAL A 129 5.00 7.08 -1.01
CA VAL A 129 4.07 7.78 -0.13
C VAL A 129 4.66 9.10 0.36
N PHE A 130 5.90 9.11 0.85
CA PHE A 130 6.57 10.33 1.30
C PHE A 130 6.82 11.31 0.15
N LEU A 131 7.20 10.83 -1.03
CA LEU A 131 7.38 11.68 -2.20
C LEU A 131 6.08 12.40 -2.57
N TYR A 132 4.95 11.69 -2.64
CA TYR A 132 3.64 12.28 -2.93
C TYR A 132 3.15 13.18 -1.81
N LYS A 133 3.39 12.82 -0.54
CA LYS A 133 3.03 13.64 0.61
C LYS A 133 3.80 14.97 0.61
N GLY A 134 5.11 14.93 0.33
CA GLY A 134 5.99 16.11 0.28
C GLY A 134 5.57 17.15 -0.77
N ASP A 135 4.79 16.73 -1.76
CA ASP A 135 4.26 17.60 -2.80
C ASP A 135 2.77 17.95 -2.60
N SER A 136 2.15 17.44 -1.54
CA SER A 136 0.72 17.60 -1.23
C SER A 136 0.45 18.79 -0.31
N GLY A 137 -0.83 19.03 -0.01
CA GLY A 137 -1.25 20.00 1.00
C GLY A 137 -0.89 19.58 2.45
N ALA A 138 -0.46 18.34 2.66
CA ALA A 138 -0.04 17.79 3.95
C ALA A 138 1.50 17.68 4.08
N LYS A 139 2.25 18.38 3.23
CA LYS A 139 3.73 18.33 3.22
C LYS A 139 4.34 18.68 4.56
N ALA A 140 5.42 17.97 4.91
CA ALA A 140 6.33 18.28 5.98
C ALA A 140 7.75 18.49 5.43
N ASP A 141 8.60 19.16 6.18
CA ASP A 141 9.94 19.55 5.71
C ASP A 141 10.86 18.35 5.45
N ASP A 142 10.65 17.25 6.16
CA ASP A 142 11.43 16.01 6.10
C ASP A 142 10.88 14.97 5.11
N ASP A 143 9.77 15.23 4.44
CA ASP A 143 9.12 14.22 3.57
C ASP A 143 10.03 13.75 2.43
N TYR A 144 10.77 14.64 1.79
CA TYR A 144 11.67 14.25 0.70
C TYR A 144 12.92 13.51 1.20
N GLU A 145 13.41 13.85 2.40
CA GLU A 145 14.50 13.12 3.05
C GLU A 145 14.06 11.71 3.41
N ASN A 146 12.86 11.56 3.97
CA ASN A 146 12.25 10.27 4.26
C ASN A 146 12.02 9.46 2.98
N ALA A 147 11.53 10.07 1.90
CA ALA A 147 11.38 9.41 0.61
C ALA A 147 12.72 8.86 0.08
N ALA A 148 13.77 9.67 0.12
CA ALA A 148 15.10 9.27 -0.33
C ALA A 148 15.69 8.15 0.54
N SER A 149 15.53 8.22 1.86
CA SER A 149 15.98 7.20 2.81
C SER A 149 15.31 5.86 2.55
N HIS A 150 13.99 5.84 2.40
CA HIS A 150 13.25 4.62 2.11
C HIS A 150 13.56 4.06 0.72
N ALA A 151 13.73 4.92 -0.29
CA ALA A 151 14.15 4.48 -1.61
C ALA A 151 15.53 3.81 -1.56
N LYS A 152 16.48 4.35 -0.81
CA LYS A 152 17.79 3.76 -0.60
C LYS A 152 17.68 2.37 0.05
N SER A 153 16.90 2.24 1.12
CA SER A 153 16.67 0.96 1.80
C SER A 153 16.04 -0.09 0.87
N ALA A 154 15.10 0.32 0.02
CA ALA A 154 14.53 -0.57 -0.99
C ALA A 154 15.58 -1.06 -2.00
N LEU A 155 16.46 -0.18 -2.48
CA LEU A 155 17.47 -0.48 -3.49
C LEU A 155 18.61 -1.37 -2.96
N GLU A 156 18.88 -1.39 -1.66
CA GLU A 156 19.89 -2.26 -1.07
C GLU A 156 19.64 -3.75 -1.34
N ALA A 157 18.38 -4.14 -1.51
CA ALA A 157 17.98 -5.52 -1.76
C ALA A 157 17.41 -5.77 -3.17
N LEU A 158 16.84 -4.74 -3.80
CA LEU A 158 16.33 -4.80 -5.17
C LEU A 158 17.48 -4.48 -6.14
N LYS A 159 17.96 -5.47 -6.85
CA LYS A 159 18.90 -5.24 -7.95
C LYS A 159 18.09 -4.86 -9.19
N LEU A 160 18.37 -3.70 -9.74
CA LEU A 160 17.86 -3.36 -11.06
C LEU A 160 18.46 -4.34 -12.09
N GLN A 161 17.64 -4.82 -13.02
CA GLN A 161 18.14 -5.58 -14.17
C GLN A 161 19.03 -4.69 -15.02
N SER A 162 20.15 -5.23 -15.47
CA SER A 162 20.95 -4.55 -16.49
C SER A 162 20.17 -4.53 -17.81
N THR A 163 20.49 -3.57 -18.67
CA THR A 163 19.91 -3.53 -20.02
C THR A 163 20.24 -4.78 -20.84
N GLU A 164 21.25 -5.54 -20.44
CA GLU A 164 21.66 -6.82 -21.05
C GLU A 164 20.75 -7.98 -20.62
N ASP A 165 20.14 -7.88 -19.42
CA ASP A 165 19.21 -8.87 -18.90
C ASP A 165 17.74 -8.55 -19.30
N TYR A 166 17.52 -7.42 -19.97
CA TYR A 166 16.19 -7.00 -20.41
C TYR A 166 15.81 -7.74 -21.69
N GLU A 167 14.98 -8.75 -21.58
CA GLU A 167 14.28 -9.32 -22.72
C GLU A 167 13.09 -8.44 -23.10
N PRO A 168 13.05 -7.86 -24.32
CA PRO A 168 12.03 -6.88 -24.74
C PRO A 168 10.62 -7.48 -24.81
N PHE A 169 10.49 -8.77 -24.76
CA PHE A 169 9.24 -9.47 -24.54
C PHE A 169 9.47 -10.40 -23.35
N PRO A 170 8.97 -10.06 -22.16
CA PRO A 170 8.89 -11.07 -21.12
C PRO A 170 8.08 -12.20 -21.72
N VAL A 171 8.81 -13.26 -22.08
CA VAL A 171 8.15 -14.49 -22.47
C VAL A 171 7.22 -14.77 -21.30
N TYR A 172 5.96 -15.02 -21.58
CA TYR A 172 4.94 -15.42 -20.61
C TYR A 172 5.29 -16.73 -19.90
N ASN A 173 6.55 -17.00 -19.69
CA ASN A 173 7.08 -18.15 -18.98
C ASN A 173 6.95 -18.01 -17.48
N ASP A 174 6.92 -16.80 -16.98
CA ASP A 174 6.37 -16.58 -15.67
C ASP A 174 4.87 -16.40 -15.87
N VAL A 175 4.13 -17.39 -15.43
CA VAL A 175 2.66 -17.45 -15.45
C VAL A 175 1.99 -16.16 -14.97
N LEU A 176 2.75 -15.21 -14.47
CA LEU A 176 2.33 -13.91 -13.98
C LEU A 176 3.13 -12.74 -14.57
N GLY A 177 4.11 -12.95 -15.44
CA GLY A 177 4.92 -11.88 -16.07
C GLY A 177 5.69 -11.01 -15.07
N ILE A 178 6.08 -11.60 -13.94
CA ILE A 178 6.68 -10.86 -12.83
C ILE A 178 8.19 -11.01 -12.93
N SER A 179 8.86 -9.95 -13.35
CA SER A 179 10.30 -9.87 -13.12
C SER A 179 10.57 -9.63 -11.63
N LYS A 180 11.73 -10.05 -11.16
CA LYS A 180 12.20 -9.78 -9.78
C LYS A 180 12.27 -8.28 -9.45
N GLU A 181 12.18 -7.43 -10.46
CA GLU A 181 12.23 -5.98 -10.35
C GLU A 181 10.86 -5.33 -10.27
N THR A 182 9.78 -6.04 -10.64
CA THR A 182 8.45 -5.49 -10.57
C THR A 182 7.93 -5.61 -9.15
N PRO A 183 7.80 -4.53 -8.39
CA PRO A 183 7.19 -4.59 -7.08
C PRO A 183 5.78 -5.14 -7.19
N HIS A 184 5.40 -6.05 -6.31
CA HIS A 184 4.06 -6.65 -6.27
C HIS A 184 2.92 -5.63 -6.36
N ALA A 185 3.11 -4.47 -5.74
CA ALA A 185 2.17 -3.37 -5.75
C ALA A 185 1.85 -2.81 -7.14
N LEU A 186 2.78 -2.88 -8.08
CA LEU A 186 2.57 -2.39 -9.45
C LEU A 186 1.78 -3.36 -10.31
N MET A 187 1.71 -4.64 -9.93
CA MET A 187 1.06 -5.66 -10.74
C MET A 187 -0.45 -5.76 -10.54
N VAL A 188 -0.93 -5.35 -9.38
CA VAL A 188 -2.37 -5.31 -9.07
C VAL A 188 -3.08 -4.25 -9.90
N ASP A 189 -2.37 -3.23 -10.37
CA ASP A 189 -2.93 -2.12 -11.14
C ASP A 189 -3.13 -2.40 -12.64
N PHE A 190 -2.56 -3.48 -13.17
CA PHE A 190 -2.60 -3.80 -14.60
C PHE A 190 -3.54 -4.96 -14.98
N ARG A 191 -4.42 -5.41 -14.05
CA ARG A 191 -5.36 -6.51 -14.32
C ARG A 191 -6.82 -6.14 -14.13
#